data_fd53208764eb4682ce81361bb6d0763c
#
_entry.id   fd53208764eb4682ce81361bb6d0763c
#
_cell.length_a   1.000
_cell.length_b   1.000
_cell.length_c   1.000
_cell.angle_alpha   90.00
_cell.angle_beta   90.00
_cell.angle_gamma   90.00
#
_symmetry.space_group_name_H-M   'P 1'
#
loop_
_entity.id
_entity.type
_entity.pdbx_description
1 polymer ?
#
loop_
_entity_poly.entity_id
_entity_poly.type
_entity_poly.pdbx_seq_one_letter_code
_entity_poly.pdbx_strand_id
1 'polypeptide(L)'
;MEFKQLRSFVEVIHRGGFTQAGKTLHISQSAVSKQVAQLEQSLGTPLLDRIGSQVRLTAAGQVVLQRAEAMLRLHTELLSELDDMHQLTRGELRLGLPLLAGDTLFAGLFAEYRRRYPNVTIQLLEGGSRNIEQAILSGELEVGGSLKPSDPAFAWQAFCDEPLDALLPIDHPLADNAQVRLEELADTPFLMYQRSFVLNDRLMQACHQLGFTPKEIGRSGQADFLAALVAAGQGVVLLPSVVARGLVRPGVVRLTLKAPDFLRWDIAFIWREGAYLSRAAQAWLALLREFPVKRAVL
;
A
#
# COMPACT_ATOMS: atom_id res chain seq x y z
N MET A 1 29.93 13.84 5.86
CA MET A 1 28.61 13.18 5.61
C MET A 1 27.89 13.06 6.94
N GLU A 2 26.63 13.55 7.01
CA GLU A 2 25.78 13.55 8.20
C GLU A 2 24.39 12.97 7.86
N PHE A 3 23.71 12.37 8.84
CA PHE A 3 22.37 11.79 8.63
C PHE A 3 21.33 12.78 8.08
N LYS A 4 21.37 14.05 8.53
CA LYS A 4 20.48 15.09 8.00
C LYS A 4 20.67 15.35 6.50
N GLN A 5 21.92 15.25 6.00
CA GLN A 5 22.24 15.41 4.58
C GLN A 5 21.74 14.22 3.77
N LEU A 6 21.92 12.99 4.28
CA LEU A 6 21.37 11.77 3.66
C LEU A 6 19.84 11.84 3.59
N ARG A 7 19.19 12.24 4.70
CA ARG A 7 17.72 12.37 4.74
C ARG A 7 17.22 13.41 3.73
N SER A 8 17.87 14.57 3.62
CA SER A 8 17.51 15.58 2.63
C SER A 8 17.64 15.07 1.20
N PHE A 9 18.71 14.35 0.89
CA PHE A 9 18.92 13.77 -0.43
C PHE A 9 17.84 12.73 -0.79
N VAL A 10 17.56 11.80 0.13
CA VAL A 10 16.52 10.77 -0.05
C VAL A 10 15.14 11.41 -0.26
N GLU A 11 14.76 12.39 0.59
CA GLU A 11 13.46 13.08 0.46
C GLU A 11 13.33 13.88 -0.84
N VAL A 12 14.41 14.47 -1.35
CA VAL A 12 14.37 15.17 -2.66
C VAL A 12 13.99 14.21 -3.76
N ILE A 13 14.46 12.97 -3.74
CA ILE A 13 14.13 11.95 -4.73
C ILE A 13 12.71 11.43 -4.54
N HIS A 14 12.35 11.03 -3.32
CA HIS A 14 11.02 10.46 -3.04
C HIS A 14 9.88 11.45 -3.30
N ARG A 15 10.08 12.73 -3.03
CA ARG A 15 9.07 13.79 -3.21
C ARG A 15 9.16 14.49 -4.58
N GLY A 16 10.11 14.09 -5.42
CA GLY A 16 10.28 14.63 -6.79
C GLY A 16 10.85 16.06 -6.84
N GLY A 17 11.44 16.56 -5.73
CA GLY A 17 12.07 17.88 -5.74
C GLY A 17 12.28 18.55 -4.38
N PHE A 18 13.13 19.56 -4.40
CA PHE A 18 13.61 20.27 -3.19
C PHE A 18 12.51 20.96 -2.38
N THR A 19 11.52 21.54 -3.06
CA THR A 19 10.41 22.26 -2.40
C THR A 19 9.53 21.31 -1.60
N GLN A 20 9.18 20.15 -2.18
CA GLN A 20 8.35 19.17 -1.51
C GLN A 20 9.11 18.47 -0.37
N ALA A 21 10.39 18.16 -0.58
CA ALA A 21 11.27 17.66 0.47
C ALA A 21 11.34 18.62 1.67
N GLY A 22 11.47 19.94 1.40
CA GLY A 22 11.47 20.94 2.46
C GLY A 22 10.19 20.95 3.30
N LYS A 23 9.03 20.80 2.65
CA LYS A 23 7.75 20.68 3.37
C LYS A 23 7.70 19.44 4.26
N THR A 24 8.14 18.27 3.75
CA THR A 24 8.17 17.01 4.51
C THR A 24 9.14 17.10 5.70
N LEU A 25 10.31 17.73 5.50
CA LEU A 25 11.34 17.85 6.54
C LEU A 25 11.14 19.05 7.48
N HIS A 26 10.10 19.87 7.27
CA HIS A 26 9.81 21.10 8.01
C HIS A 26 10.98 22.10 8.01
N ILE A 27 11.71 22.21 6.90
CA ILE A 27 12.81 23.17 6.68
C ILE A 27 12.64 23.89 5.33
N SER A 28 13.38 24.99 5.16
CA SER A 28 13.31 25.74 3.90
C SER A 28 13.91 24.95 2.73
N GLN A 29 13.40 25.19 1.51
CA GLN A 29 13.97 24.64 0.29
C GLN A 29 15.47 24.93 0.14
N SER A 30 15.91 26.13 0.53
CA SER A 30 17.33 26.51 0.51
C SER A 30 18.18 25.68 1.50
N ALA A 31 17.62 25.33 2.66
CA ALA A 31 18.30 24.46 3.62
C ALA A 31 18.46 23.04 3.07
N VAL A 32 17.41 22.47 2.43
CA VAL A 32 17.49 21.18 1.74
C VAL A 32 18.57 21.21 0.66
N SER A 33 18.55 22.25 -0.20
CA SER A 33 19.55 22.39 -1.28
C SER A 33 20.98 22.48 -0.74
N LYS A 34 21.18 23.23 0.36
CA LYS A 34 22.48 23.32 1.03
C LYS A 34 22.95 21.98 1.58
N GLN A 35 22.05 21.21 2.22
CA GLN A 35 22.38 19.90 2.78
C GLN A 35 22.76 18.89 1.70
N VAL A 36 22.04 18.86 0.58
CA VAL A 36 22.37 18.00 -0.57
C VAL A 36 23.70 18.41 -1.19
N ALA A 37 23.97 19.71 -1.41
CA ALA A 37 25.23 20.18 -1.94
C ALA A 37 26.42 19.84 -1.02
N GLN A 38 26.24 19.92 0.29
CA GLN A 38 27.26 19.50 1.27
C GLN A 38 27.51 17.99 1.23
N LEU A 39 26.47 17.18 0.99
CA LEU A 39 26.62 15.74 0.79
C LEU A 39 27.46 15.45 -0.45
N GLU A 40 27.11 16.05 -1.60
CA GLU A 40 27.85 15.92 -2.86
C GLU A 40 29.31 16.35 -2.70
N GLN A 41 29.54 17.46 -2.04
CA GLN A 41 30.89 17.94 -1.73
C GLN A 41 31.68 16.94 -0.86
N SER A 42 31.04 16.38 0.18
CA SER A 42 31.69 15.41 1.08
C SER A 42 32.03 14.08 0.40
N LEU A 43 31.29 13.72 -0.64
CA LEU A 43 31.47 12.50 -1.42
C LEU A 43 32.33 12.74 -2.67
N GLY A 44 32.62 13.99 -3.02
CA GLY A 44 33.43 14.38 -4.17
C GLY A 44 32.78 14.08 -5.54
N THR A 45 31.46 13.86 -5.56
CA THR A 45 30.74 13.54 -6.80
C THR A 45 29.31 14.09 -6.78
N PRO A 46 28.79 14.58 -7.92
CA PRO A 46 27.38 14.98 -8.01
C PRO A 46 26.48 13.74 -7.93
N LEU A 47 25.41 13.85 -7.15
CA LEU A 47 24.40 12.80 -6.98
C LEU A 47 23.14 13.08 -7.82
N LEU A 48 22.91 14.36 -8.14
CA LEU A 48 21.73 14.83 -8.85
C LEU A 48 22.12 15.56 -10.13
N ASP A 49 21.45 15.20 -11.22
CA ASP A 49 21.46 15.98 -12.46
C ASP A 49 20.26 16.93 -12.46
N ARG A 50 20.51 18.20 -12.73
CA ARG A 50 19.49 19.24 -12.86
C ARG A 50 19.24 19.49 -14.34
N ILE A 51 18.27 18.78 -14.91
CA ILE A 51 17.87 18.98 -16.31
C ILE A 51 16.51 19.74 -16.29
N GLY A 52 16.57 21.04 -16.47
CA GLY A 52 15.39 21.91 -16.37
C GLY A 52 14.82 21.96 -14.96
N SER A 53 13.52 21.72 -14.80
CA SER A 53 12.83 21.68 -13.50
C SER A 53 12.80 20.29 -12.84
N GLN A 54 13.28 19.26 -13.52
CA GLN A 54 13.30 17.88 -12.99
C GLN A 54 14.62 17.54 -12.33
N VAL A 55 14.54 16.83 -11.21
CA VAL A 55 15.68 16.26 -10.49
C VAL A 55 15.81 14.80 -10.92
N ARG A 56 16.97 14.40 -11.41
CA ARG A 56 17.29 13.02 -11.76
C ARG A 56 18.53 12.55 -11.03
N LEU A 57 18.59 11.27 -10.75
CA LEU A 57 19.77 10.65 -10.15
C LEU A 57 20.88 10.49 -11.19
N THR A 58 22.12 10.80 -10.80
CA THR A 58 23.32 10.31 -11.50
C THR A 58 23.55 8.82 -11.21
N ALA A 59 24.46 8.16 -11.91
CA ALA A 59 24.88 6.80 -11.57
C ALA A 59 25.41 6.70 -10.13
N ALA A 60 26.19 7.69 -9.67
CA ALA A 60 26.63 7.80 -8.28
C ALA A 60 25.43 8.02 -7.34
N GLY A 61 24.47 8.86 -7.74
CA GLY A 61 23.25 9.11 -6.99
C GLY A 61 22.43 7.86 -6.74
N GLN A 62 22.32 6.96 -7.70
CA GLN A 62 21.61 5.68 -7.55
C GLN A 62 22.27 4.80 -6.47
N VAL A 63 23.59 4.68 -6.50
CA VAL A 63 24.35 3.91 -5.50
C VAL A 63 24.20 4.52 -4.12
N VAL A 64 24.32 5.86 -4.02
CA VAL A 64 24.22 6.58 -2.74
C VAL A 64 22.80 6.52 -2.21
N LEU A 65 21.75 6.60 -3.04
CA LEU A 65 20.36 6.48 -2.61
C LEU A 65 20.12 5.15 -1.89
N GLN A 66 20.46 4.05 -2.54
CA GLN A 66 20.28 2.72 -1.96
C GLN A 66 21.00 2.56 -0.60
N ARG A 67 22.23 3.08 -0.49
CA ARG A 67 23.01 3.01 0.75
C ARG A 67 22.51 3.99 1.81
N ALA A 68 22.09 5.18 1.42
CA ALA A 68 21.53 6.19 2.32
C ALA A 68 20.23 5.69 2.97
N GLU A 69 19.34 5.10 2.20
CA GLU A 69 18.12 4.47 2.72
C GLU A 69 18.44 3.37 3.74
N ALA A 70 19.42 2.49 3.44
CA ALA A 70 19.84 1.46 4.38
C ALA A 70 20.42 2.04 5.70
N MET A 71 21.24 3.09 5.62
CA MET A 71 21.81 3.75 6.80
C MET A 71 20.74 4.45 7.64
N LEU A 72 19.79 5.12 7.00
CA LEU A 72 18.68 5.79 7.69
C LEU A 72 17.76 4.78 8.38
N ARG A 73 17.53 3.62 7.76
CA ARG A 73 16.78 2.52 8.39
C ARG A 73 17.48 2.00 9.64
N LEU A 74 18.76 1.62 9.52
CA LEU A 74 19.54 1.11 10.66
C LEU A 74 19.60 2.12 11.81
N HIS A 75 19.69 3.41 11.50
CA HIS A 75 19.64 4.46 12.51
C HIS A 75 18.29 4.50 13.23
N THR A 76 17.18 4.35 12.49
CA THR A 76 15.83 4.30 13.06
C THR A 76 15.63 3.03 13.89
N GLU A 77 16.08 1.88 13.39
CA GLU A 77 16.05 0.59 14.10
C GLU A 77 16.80 0.68 15.44
N LEU A 78 18.01 1.27 15.44
CA LEU A 78 18.78 1.48 16.67
C LEU A 78 18.03 2.34 17.70
N LEU A 79 17.42 3.45 17.28
CA LEU A 79 16.64 4.29 18.20
C LEU A 79 15.43 3.55 18.76
N SER A 80 14.72 2.75 17.92
CA SER A 80 13.62 1.93 18.37
C SER A 80 14.05 0.85 19.37
N GLU A 81 15.18 0.18 19.14
CA GLU A 81 15.73 -0.79 20.08
C GLU A 81 16.03 -0.17 21.45
N LEU A 82 16.61 1.04 21.46
CA LEU A 82 16.90 1.76 22.69
C LEU A 82 15.63 2.17 23.45
N ASP A 83 14.61 2.67 22.72
CA ASP A 83 13.32 3.03 23.30
C ASP A 83 12.59 1.78 23.85
N ASP A 84 12.68 0.64 23.20
CA ASP A 84 12.08 -0.62 23.64
C ASP A 84 12.70 -1.17 24.94
N MET A 85 13.93 -0.78 25.30
CA MET A 85 14.54 -1.13 26.59
C MET A 85 13.79 -0.47 27.78
N HIS A 86 12.97 0.54 27.54
CA HIS A 86 12.29 1.33 28.58
C HIS A 86 10.82 0.99 28.83
N GLN A 87 10.32 -0.17 28.39
CA GLN A 87 8.91 -0.65 28.46
C GLN A 87 7.95 0.09 27.51
N LEU A 88 6.95 -0.65 26.98
CA LEU A 88 5.91 -0.21 26.00
C LEU A 88 4.94 0.87 26.55
N THR A 89 5.43 1.81 27.33
CA THR A 89 4.63 2.92 27.85
C THR A 89 4.55 4.09 26.86
N ARG A 90 5.47 4.17 25.91
CA ARG A 90 5.52 5.18 24.83
C ARG A 90 6.19 4.55 23.61
N GLY A 91 5.87 5.01 22.41
CA GLY A 91 6.50 4.52 21.18
C GLY A 91 5.77 5.03 19.95
N GLU A 92 6.28 4.66 18.80
CA GLU A 92 5.71 4.99 17.50
C GLU A 92 5.48 3.70 16.71
N LEU A 93 4.31 3.57 16.09
CA LEU A 93 3.97 2.54 15.12
C LEU A 93 3.84 3.19 13.74
N ARG A 94 4.72 2.84 12.81
CA ARG A 94 4.63 3.26 11.41
C ARG A 94 3.93 2.15 10.62
N LEU A 95 2.65 2.37 10.37
CA LEU A 95 1.71 1.38 9.86
C LEU A 95 1.21 1.72 8.46
N GLY A 96 1.30 0.78 7.53
CA GLY A 96 0.64 0.85 6.23
C GLY A 96 -0.69 0.11 6.23
N LEU A 97 -1.75 0.70 5.71
CA LEU A 97 -3.03 0.02 5.53
C LEU A 97 -3.50 0.07 4.07
N PRO A 98 -4.06 -1.03 3.55
CA PRO A 98 -4.71 -1.02 2.24
C PRO A 98 -5.86 -0.02 2.21
N LEU A 99 -6.01 0.73 1.11
CA LEU A 99 -7.15 1.62 0.89
C LEU A 99 -8.49 0.86 0.85
N LEU A 100 -8.48 -0.43 0.47
CA LEU A 100 -9.67 -1.26 0.47
C LEU A 100 -9.94 -1.82 1.86
N ALA A 101 -11.20 -1.82 2.26
CA ALA A 101 -11.70 -2.38 3.52
C ALA A 101 -11.21 -1.66 4.80
N GLY A 102 -10.77 -0.41 4.70
CA GLY A 102 -10.34 0.38 5.84
C GLY A 102 -11.41 0.45 6.94
N ASP A 103 -12.62 0.77 6.57
CA ASP A 103 -13.80 0.87 7.43
C ASP A 103 -14.29 -0.50 7.95
N THR A 104 -14.21 -1.52 7.12
CA THR A 104 -14.83 -2.83 7.41
C THR A 104 -13.92 -3.74 8.23
N LEU A 105 -12.60 -3.73 7.96
CA LEU A 105 -11.65 -4.65 8.61
C LEU A 105 -10.69 -3.96 9.56
N PHE A 106 -10.23 -2.75 9.25
CA PHE A 106 -9.12 -2.15 9.97
C PHE A 106 -9.54 -1.17 11.06
N ALA A 107 -10.72 -0.51 10.94
CA ALA A 107 -11.18 0.45 11.94
C ALA A 107 -11.32 -0.17 13.34
N GLY A 108 -11.89 -1.38 13.44
CA GLY A 108 -12.04 -2.11 14.70
C GLY A 108 -10.70 -2.50 15.32
N LEU A 109 -9.76 -2.96 14.50
CA LEU A 109 -8.39 -3.30 14.93
C LEU A 109 -7.65 -2.07 15.43
N PHE A 110 -7.76 -0.96 14.69
CA PHE A 110 -7.15 0.31 15.06
C PHE A 110 -7.68 0.83 16.41
N ALA A 111 -9.00 0.78 16.61
CA ALA A 111 -9.64 1.18 17.86
C ALA A 111 -9.17 0.31 19.03
N GLU A 112 -9.09 -1.01 18.85
CA GLU A 112 -8.63 -1.93 19.91
C GLU A 112 -7.14 -1.74 20.21
N TYR A 113 -6.29 -1.53 19.20
CA TYR A 113 -4.89 -1.21 19.40
C TYR A 113 -4.72 0.09 20.23
N ARG A 114 -5.44 1.16 19.86
CA ARG A 114 -5.44 2.44 20.60
C ARG A 114 -5.91 2.28 22.04
N ARG A 115 -6.90 1.42 22.27
CA ARG A 115 -7.40 1.13 23.62
C ARG A 115 -6.35 0.44 24.49
N ARG A 116 -5.59 -0.53 23.93
CA ARG A 116 -4.54 -1.27 24.64
C ARG A 116 -3.27 -0.45 24.84
N TYR A 117 -2.94 0.38 23.88
CA TYR A 117 -1.67 1.14 23.82
C TYR A 117 -1.92 2.63 23.60
N PRO A 118 -2.56 3.33 24.56
CA PRO A 118 -3.03 4.71 24.39
C PRO A 118 -1.90 5.72 24.18
N ASN A 119 -0.69 5.40 24.64
CA ASN A 119 0.49 6.28 24.54
C ASN A 119 1.38 5.99 23.32
N VAL A 120 1.02 5.01 22.48
CA VAL A 120 1.70 4.77 21.21
C VAL A 120 1.16 5.72 20.15
N THR A 121 2.06 6.47 19.53
CA THR A 121 1.73 7.30 18.36
C THR A 121 1.67 6.41 17.12
N ILE A 122 0.59 6.53 16.33
CA ILE A 122 0.47 5.78 15.07
C ILE A 122 0.67 6.77 13.91
N GLN A 123 1.69 6.53 13.10
CA GLN A 123 1.84 7.13 11.78
C GLN A 123 1.23 6.18 10.76
N LEU A 124 0.15 6.63 10.13
CA LEU A 124 -0.60 5.84 9.17
C LEU A 124 -0.31 6.30 7.75
N LEU A 125 0.00 5.34 6.88
CA LEU A 125 0.06 5.52 5.45
C LEU A 125 -0.99 4.61 4.80
N GLU A 126 -1.91 5.20 4.03
CA GLU A 126 -2.88 4.44 3.25
C GLU A 126 -2.47 4.38 1.79
N GLY A 127 -2.55 3.19 1.19
CA GLY A 127 -2.10 3.03 -0.19
C GLY A 127 -2.47 1.69 -0.83
N GLY A 128 -2.16 1.57 -2.13
CA GLY A 128 -2.12 0.29 -2.81
C GLY A 128 -0.89 -0.51 -2.38
N SER A 129 -0.93 -1.82 -2.58
CA SER A 129 0.14 -2.75 -2.14
C SER A 129 1.54 -2.29 -2.52
N ARG A 130 1.77 -1.83 -3.77
CA ARG A 130 3.08 -1.37 -4.20
C ARG A 130 3.62 -0.17 -3.40
N ASN A 131 2.74 0.76 -3.03
CA ASN A 131 3.14 1.92 -2.24
C ASN A 131 3.56 1.49 -0.83
N ILE A 132 2.79 0.58 -0.23
CA ILE A 132 3.09 0.02 1.10
C ILE A 132 4.38 -0.79 1.07
N GLU A 133 4.55 -1.68 0.09
CA GLU A 133 5.76 -2.49 -0.09
C GLU A 133 7.00 -1.60 -0.26
N GLN A 134 6.91 -0.56 -1.07
CA GLN A 134 8.00 0.39 -1.28
C GLN A 134 8.33 1.18 0.00
N ALA A 135 7.32 1.62 0.75
CA ALA A 135 7.51 2.31 2.02
C ALA A 135 8.15 1.42 3.10
N ILE A 136 7.86 0.11 3.11
CA ILE A 136 8.53 -0.86 3.98
C ILE A 136 9.99 -1.06 3.57
N LEU A 137 10.28 -1.23 2.27
CA LEU A 137 11.64 -1.41 1.78
C LEU A 137 12.51 -0.16 2.03
N SER A 138 11.95 1.05 1.92
CA SER A 138 12.64 2.30 2.24
C SER A 138 12.80 2.54 3.74
N GLY A 139 12.01 1.84 4.60
CA GLY A 139 12.00 2.03 6.05
C GLY A 139 11.11 3.20 6.52
N GLU A 140 10.28 3.75 5.64
CA GLU A 140 9.22 4.70 6.00
C GLU A 140 8.16 4.03 6.87
N LEU A 141 7.84 2.75 6.59
CA LEU A 141 6.97 1.90 7.39
C LEU A 141 7.73 0.75 8.03
N GLU A 142 7.25 0.29 9.19
CA GLU A 142 7.72 -0.95 9.82
C GLU A 142 6.91 -2.15 9.37
N VAL A 143 5.60 -2.01 9.33
CA VAL A 143 4.65 -3.06 9.00
C VAL A 143 3.51 -2.50 8.15
N GLY A 144 2.96 -3.30 7.25
CA GLY A 144 1.84 -2.86 6.43
C GLY A 144 1.05 -4.00 5.82
N GLY A 145 -0.22 -3.74 5.56
CA GLY A 145 -1.09 -4.66 4.85
C GLY A 145 -0.86 -4.60 3.35
N SER A 146 -0.58 -5.74 2.73
CA SER A 146 -0.47 -5.90 1.29
C SER A 146 -1.11 -7.21 0.87
N LEU A 147 -1.33 -7.42 -0.44
CA LEU A 147 -1.58 -8.76 -0.95
C LEU A 147 -0.39 -9.65 -0.57
N LYS A 148 -0.67 -10.91 -0.22
CA LYS A 148 0.37 -11.86 0.18
C LYS A 148 1.52 -11.83 -0.82
N PRO A 149 2.75 -11.47 -0.36
CA PRO A 149 3.89 -11.29 -1.26
C PRO A 149 4.46 -12.64 -1.70
N SER A 150 5.04 -12.66 -2.89
CA SER A 150 5.92 -13.73 -3.36
C SER A 150 7.41 -13.36 -3.27
N ASP A 151 7.71 -12.07 -3.05
CA ASP A 151 9.08 -11.56 -2.94
C ASP A 151 9.70 -11.94 -1.59
N PRO A 152 10.85 -12.65 -1.57
CA PRO A 152 11.55 -13.05 -0.35
C PRO A 152 12.11 -11.87 0.47
N ALA A 153 12.09 -10.65 -0.07
CA ALA A 153 12.44 -9.45 0.68
C ALA A 153 11.48 -9.15 1.82
N PHE A 154 10.29 -9.80 1.85
CA PHE A 154 9.27 -9.60 2.87
C PHE A 154 9.03 -10.85 3.71
N ALA A 155 9.11 -10.69 5.03
CA ALA A 155 8.43 -11.58 5.96
C ALA A 155 6.95 -11.17 6.06
N TRP A 156 6.08 -12.09 6.39
CA TRP A 156 4.64 -11.81 6.42
C TRP A 156 3.87 -12.67 7.41
N GLN A 157 2.72 -12.15 7.83
CA GLN A 157 1.71 -12.83 8.62
C GLN A 157 0.36 -12.73 7.91
N ALA A 158 -0.27 -13.87 7.60
CA ALA A 158 -1.60 -13.89 6.98
C ALA A 158 -2.62 -13.16 7.86
N PHE A 159 -3.53 -12.42 7.24
CA PHE A 159 -4.61 -11.72 7.91
C PHE A 159 -5.99 -12.16 7.42
N CYS A 160 -6.29 -12.00 6.12
CA CYS A 160 -7.55 -12.46 5.54
C CYS A 160 -7.36 -12.99 4.14
N ASP A 161 -8.33 -13.77 3.68
CA ASP A 161 -8.38 -14.31 2.32
C ASP A 161 -9.84 -14.25 1.84
N GLU A 162 -10.14 -13.23 1.03
CA GLU A 162 -11.47 -12.93 0.54
C GLU A 162 -11.60 -13.26 -0.96
N PRO A 163 -12.69 -13.88 -1.37
CA PRO A 163 -13.03 -13.99 -2.79
C PRO A 163 -13.37 -12.60 -3.34
N LEU A 164 -13.44 -12.51 -4.66
CA LEU A 164 -13.92 -11.31 -5.34
C LEU A 164 -15.39 -11.50 -5.76
N ASP A 165 -16.13 -10.40 -5.69
CA ASP A 165 -17.45 -10.28 -6.29
C ASP A 165 -17.38 -9.28 -7.46
N ALA A 166 -18.26 -9.47 -8.45
CA ALA A 166 -18.47 -8.51 -9.51
C ALA A 166 -19.65 -7.59 -9.15
N LEU A 167 -19.44 -6.29 -9.22
CA LEU A 167 -20.53 -5.32 -9.24
C LEU A 167 -20.86 -4.98 -10.69
N LEU A 168 -22.10 -5.17 -11.09
CA LEU A 168 -22.63 -4.93 -12.44
C LEU A 168 -23.76 -3.91 -12.40
N PRO A 169 -24.01 -3.17 -13.50
CA PRO A 169 -25.27 -2.43 -13.66
C PRO A 169 -26.47 -3.36 -13.56
N ILE A 170 -27.58 -2.86 -13.02
CA ILE A 170 -28.81 -3.66 -12.83
C ILE A 170 -29.43 -4.14 -14.16
N ASP A 171 -29.17 -3.42 -15.24
CA ASP A 171 -29.63 -3.74 -16.60
C ASP A 171 -28.62 -4.54 -17.42
N HIS A 172 -27.51 -4.99 -16.79
CA HIS A 172 -26.51 -5.84 -17.46
C HIS A 172 -27.13 -7.20 -17.81
N PRO A 173 -26.83 -7.81 -18.98
CA PRO A 173 -27.39 -9.10 -19.40
C PRO A 173 -27.19 -10.25 -18.40
N LEU A 174 -26.20 -10.17 -17.52
CA LEU A 174 -25.91 -11.16 -16.49
C LEU A 174 -26.48 -10.81 -15.11
N ALA A 175 -27.21 -9.70 -14.97
CA ALA A 175 -27.64 -9.16 -13.66
C ALA A 175 -28.54 -10.12 -12.86
N ASP A 176 -29.32 -10.95 -13.53
CA ASP A 176 -30.24 -11.91 -12.91
C ASP A 176 -29.54 -13.18 -12.40
N ASN A 177 -28.26 -13.36 -12.69
CA ASN A 177 -27.50 -14.51 -12.24
C ASN A 177 -27.10 -14.40 -10.77
N ALA A 178 -26.95 -15.53 -10.06
CA ALA A 178 -26.40 -15.57 -8.72
C ALA A 178 -24.86 -15.44 -8.72
N GLN A 179 -24.23 -15.81 -9.81
CA GLN A 179 -22.78 -15.82 -9.99
C GLN A 179 -22.41 -15.54 -11.44
N VAL A 180 -21.20 -15.12 -11.67
CA VAL A 180 -20.65 -14.84 -12.99
C VAL A 180 -19.23 -15.42 -13.09
N ARG A 181 -18.91 -16.02 -14.26
CA ARG A 181 -17.53 -16.43 -14.56
C ARG A 181 -16.77 -15.26 -15.17
N LEU A 182 -15.46 -15.20 -14.88
CA LEU A 182 -14.65 -14.07 -15.35
C LEU A 182 -14.65 -13.94 -16.88
N GLU A 183 -14.64 -15.05 -17.61
CA GLU A 183 -14.70 -15.08 -19.07
C GLU A 183 -16.03 -14.55 -19.65
N GLU A 184 -17.13 -14.61 -18.90
CA GLU A 184 -18.42 -14.06 -19.34
C GLU A 184 -18.44 -12.52 -19.33
N LEU A 185 -17.45 -11.90 -18.70
CA LEU A 185 -17.28 -10.45 -18.65
C LEU A 185 -16.34 -9.92 -19.76
N ALA A 186 -15.85 -10.78 -20.67
CA ALA A 186 -14.83 -10.41 -21.66
C ALA A 186 -15.24 -9.19 -22.52
N ASP A 187 -16.51 -9.07 -22.87
CA ASP A 187 -17.04 -7.96 -23.67
C ASP A 187 -17.52 -6.76 -22.82
N THR A 188 -17.53 -6.90 -21.49
CA THR A 188 -17.95 -5.83 -20.58
C THR A 188 -16.77 -4.86 -20.32
N PRO A 189 -17.00 -3.53 -20.34
CA PRO A 189 -15.98 -2.59 -19.92
C PRO A 189 -15.60 -2.74 -18.44
N PHE A 190 -14.28 -2.66 -18.12
CA PHE A 190 -13.77 -2.80 -16.76
C PHE A 190 -13.38 -1.44 -16.15
N LEU A 191 -13.83 -1.24 -14.93
CA LEU A 191 -13.36 -0.19 -14.03
C LEU A 191 -12.27 -0.79 -13.15
N MET A 192 -11.08 -0.23 -13.19
CA MET A 192 -9.87 -0.77 -12.55
C MET A 192 -9.48 0.05 -11.32
N TYR A 193 -8.68 -0.54 -10.44
CA TYR A 193 -8.00 0.24 -9.41
C TYR A 193 -6.83 1.06 -9.97
N GLN A 194 -6.31 2.00 -9.19
CA GLN A 194 -5.05 2.69 -9.50
C GLN A 194 -3.90 1.69 -9.69
N ARG A 195 -2.86 2.10 -10.42
CA ARG A 195 -1.73 1.24 -10.78
C ARG A 195 -0.92 0.69 -9.60
N SER A 196 -1.03 1.30 -8.43
CA SER A 196 -0.41 0.84 -7.20
C SER A 196 -1.04 -0.42 -6.59
N PHE A 197 -2.22 -0.84 -7.09
CA PHE A 197 -2.91 -2.03 -6.59
C PHE A 197 -2.45 -3.28 -7.37
N VAL A 198 -1.77 -4.18 -6.70
CA VAL A 198 -1.32 -5.47 -7.24
C VAL A 198 -2.49 -6.36 -7.69
N LEU A 199 -3.69 -6.14 -7.14
CA LEU A 199 -4.89 -6.86 -7.56
C LEU A 199 -5.19 -6.69 -9.06
N ASN A 200 -4.84 -5.54 -9.66
CA ASN A 200 -4.96 -5.36 -11.11
C ASN A 200 -4.08 -6.33 -11.91
N ASP A 201 -2.86 -6.61 -11.43
CA ASP A 201 -1.95 -7.53 -12.13
C ASP A 201 -2.50 -8.96 -12.10
N ARG A 202 -3.03 -9.38 -10.94
CA ARG A 202 -3.69 -10.67 -10.80
C ARG A 202 -4.91 -10.76 -11.72
N LEU A 203 -5.72 -9.70 -11.81
CA LEU A 203 -6.86 -9.64 -12.71
C LEU A 203 -6.41 -9.74 -14.17
N MET A 204 -5.43 -8.94 -14.58
CA MET A 204 -4.89 -9.00 -15.94
C MET A 204 -4.36 -10.39 -16.29
N GLN A 205 -3.61 -11.00 -15.37
CA GLN A 205 -3.11 -12.36 -15.53
C GLN A 205 -4.25 -13.38 -15.69
N ALA A 206 -5.29 -13.29 -14.87
CA ALA A 206 -6.46 -14.17 -14.95
C ALA A 206 -7.20 -14.03 -16.29
N CYS A 207 -7.43 -12.79 -16.74
CA CYS A 207 -8.05 -12.53 -18.03
C CYS A 207 -7.22 -13.09 -19.20
N HIS A 208 -5.91 -12.89 -19.18
CA HIS A 208 -5.02 -13.41 -20.21
C HIS A 208 -5.01 -14.96 -20.23
N GLN A 209 -5.03 -15.63 -19.09
CA GLN A 209 -5.14 -17.09 -19.01
C GLN A 209 -6.48 -17.61 -19.60
N LEU A 210 -7.53 -16.80 -19.51
CA LEU A 210 -8.85 -17.10 -20.09
C LEU A 210 -9.00 -16.60 -21.53
N GLY A 211 -7.93 -16.08 -22.14
CA GLY A 211 -7.87 -15.76 -23.58
C GLY A 211 -8.40 -14.38 -23.94
N PHE A 212 -8.57 -13.44 -22.98
CA PHE A 212 -9.02 -12.09 -23.29
C PHE A 212 -8.23 -11.00 -22.55
N THR A 213 -8.32 -9.77 -23.05
CA THR A 213 -7.78 -8.58 -22.39
C THR A 213 -8.96 -7.68 -22.00
N PRO A 214 -9.11 -7.34 -20.71
CA PRO A 214 -10.23 -6.51 -20.27
C PRO A 214 -10.16 -5.11 -20.89
N LYS A 215 -11.30 -4.62 -21.39
CA LYS A 215 -11.42 -3.27 -21.92
C LYS A 215 -11.49 -2.28 -20.75
N GLU A 216 -10.36 -1.71 -20.39
CA GLU A 216 -10.28 -0.69 -19.34
C GLU A 216 -10.91 0.64 -19.79
N ILE A 217 -11.77 1.22 -18.94
CA ILE A 217 -12.42 2.53 -19.22
C ILE A 217 -12.12 3.58 -18.17
N GLY A 218 -11.53 3.22 -17.04
CA GLY A 218 -11.17 4.16 -16.00
C GLY A 218 -10.51 3.50 -14.79
N ARG A 219 -9.84 4.32 -13.98
CA ARG A 219 -9.16 3.89 -12.73
C ARG A 219 -9.51 4.80 -11.57
N SER A 220 -9.71 4.20 -10.40
CA SER A 220 -9.82 4.91 -9.13
C SER A 220 -9.22 4.12 -7.98
N GLY A 221 -8.77 4.81 -6.91
CA GLY A 221 -8.43 4.20 -5.62
C GLY A 221 -9.64 4.06 -4.70
N GLN A 222 -10.77 4.69 -5.03
CA GLN A 222 -11.97 4.74 -4.20
C GLN A 222 -13.01 3.75 -4.69
N ALA A 223 -13.28 2.72 -3.89
CA ALA A 223 -14.21 1.65 -4.25
C ALA A 223 -15.66 2.14 -4.38
N ASP A 224 -16.07 3.09 -3.55
CA ASP A 224 -17.40 3.71 -3.59
C ASP A 224 -17.62 4.52 -4.87
N PHE A 225 -16.59 5.22 -5.36
CA PHE A 225 -16.64 5.91 -6.65
C PHE A 225 -16.72 4.93 -7.82
N LEU A 226 -15.95 3.83 -7.79
CA LEU A 226 -16.06 2.78 -8.81
C LEU A 226 -17.47 2.16 -8.82
N ALA A 227 -18.05 1.88 -7.64
CA ALA A 227 -19.42 1.40 -7.54
C ALA A 227 -20.47 2.42 -8.04
N ALA A 228 -20.21 3.73 -7.88
CA ALA A 228 -21.07 4.76 -8.44
C ALA A 228 -21.01 4.81 -9.98
N LEU A 229 -19.84 4.57 -10.57
CA LEU A 229 -19.70 4.45 -12.02
C LEU A 229 -20.41 3.19 -12.56
N VAL A 230 -20.38 2.08 -11.82
CA VAL A 230 -21.19 0.89 -12.14
C VAL A 230 -22.69 1.23 -12.14
N ALA A 231 -23.17 1.93 -11.10
CA ALA A 231 -24.58 2.36 -11.02
C ALA A 231 -24.98 3.28 -12.20
N ALA A 232 -24.02 4.02 -12.75
CA ALA A 232 -24.21 4.85 -13.95
C ALA A 232 -24.05 4.06 -15.28
N GLY A 233 -24.00 2.75 -15.25
CA GLY A 233 -23.92 1.91 -16.44
C GLY A 233 -22.56 1.88 -17.14
N GLN A 234 -21.48 2.33 -16.48
CA GLN A 234 -20.18 2.48 -17.14
C GLN A 234 -19.40 1.17 -17.30
N GLY A 235 -19.80 0.07 -16.63
CA GLY A 235 -19.12 -1.22 -16.74
C GLY A 235 -19.09 -1.99 -15.44
N VAL A 236 -18.16 -2.92 -15.31
CA VAL A 236 -17.99 -3.82 -14.16
C VAL A 236 -16.80 -3.39 -13.30
N VAL A 237 -16.89 -3.60 -11.98
CA VAL A 237 -15.75 -3.59 -11.07
C VAL A 237 -15.70 -4.88 -10.26
N LEU A 238 -14.51 -5.44 -10.07
CA LEU A 238 -14.29 -6.59 -9.20
C LEU A 238 -13.77 -6.10 -7.84
N LEU A 239 -14.45 -6.48 -6.77
CA LEU A 239 -14.17 -6.03 -5.40
C LEU A 239 -14.03 -7.23 -4.46
N PRO A 240 -13.19 -7.15 -3.41
CA PRO A 240 -13.26 -8.13 -2.32
C PRO A 240 -14.68 -8.23 -1.80
N SER A 241 -15.18 -9.44 -1.57
CA SER A 241 -16.58 -9.67 -1.17
C SER A 241 -16.98 -8.90 0.07
N VAL A 242 -16.07 -8.75 1.02
CA VAL A 242 -16.29 -7.95 2.24
C VAL A 242 -16.56 -6.47 1.94
N VAL A 243 -15.91 -5.91 0.91
CA VAL A 243 -16.11 -4.53 0.44
C VAL A 243 -17.37 -4.43 -0.42
N ALA A 244 -17.53 -5.35 -1.37
CA ALA A 244 -18.65 -5.35 -2.32
C ALA A 244 -20.02 -5.35 -1.63
N ARG A 245 -20.17 -6.08 -0.50
CA ARG A 245 -21.40 -6.11 0.29
C ARG A 245 -21.86 -4.75 0.77
N GLY A 246 -20.93 -3.90 1.20
CA GLY A 246 -21.22 -2.54 1.68
C GLY A 246 -21.50 -1.52 0.58
N LEU A 247 -21.23 -1.88 -0.69
CA LEU A 247 -21.33 -0.96 -1.82
C LEU A 247 -22.50 -1.23 -2.76
N VAL A 248 -23.37 -2.20 -2.42
CA VAL A 248 -24.61 -2.41 -3.15
C VAL A 248 -25.53 -1.21 -2.97
N ARG A 249 -26.01 -0.65 -4.08
CA ARG A 249 -26.85 0.56 -4.13
C ARG A 249 -27.86 0.45 -5.28
N PRO A 250 -28.89 1.33 -5.35
CA PRO A 250 -29.78 1.34 -6.51
C PRO A 250 -29.00 1.42 -7.82
N GLY A 251 -29.37 0.60 -8.78
CA GLY A 251 -28.68 0.49 -10.07
C GLY A 251 -27.48 -0.47 -10.11
N VAL A 252 -27.16 -1.14 -9.00
CA VAL A 252 -26.03 -2.09 -8.92
C VAL A 252 -26.50 -3.45 -8.42
N VAL A 253 -26.06 -4.50 -9.10
CA VAL A 253 -26.18 -5.88 -8.61
C VAL A 253 -24.79 -6.43 -8.26
N ARG A 254 -24.76 -7.30 -7.26
CA ARG A 254 -23.54 -7.98 -6.81
C ARG A 254 -23.65 -9.46 -7.12
N LEU A 255 -22.70 -9.98 -7.89
CA LEU A 255 -22.62 -11.40 -8.24
C LEU A 255 -21.34 -12.00 -7.68
N THR A 256 -21.41 -13.24 -7.21
CA THR A 256 -20.19 -13.98 -6.82
C THR A 256 -19.36 -14.28 -8.06
N LEU A 257 -18.09 -13.92 -8.04
CA LEU A 257 -17.17 -14.16 -9.14
C LEU A 257 -16.64 -15.60 -9.10
N LYS A 258 -16.73 -16.30 -10.21
CA LYS A 258 -16.01 -17.56 -10.50
C LYS A 258 -14.78 -17.22 -11.34
N ALA A 259 -13.61 -17.38 -10.76
CA ALA A 259 -12.32 -17.03 -11.37
C ALA A 259 -11.24 -18.02 -10.94
N PRO A 260 -10.04 -18.02 -11.57
CA PRO A 260 -8.89 -18.80 -11.09
C PRO A 260 -8.57 -18.56 -9.63
N ASP A 261 -8.15 -19.61 -8.90
CA ASP A 261 -7.95 -19.59 -7.44
C ASP A 261 -6.97 -18.51 -6.96
N PHE A 262 -6.01 -18.11 -7.78
CA PHE A 262 -5.07 -17.07 -7.43
C PHE A 262 -5.65 -15.65 -7.52
N LEU A 263 -6.81 -15.46 -8.18
CA LEU A 263 -7.50 -14.18 -8.24
C LEU A 263 -8.35 -13.99 -6.98
N ARG A 264 -7.67 -13.71 -5.88
CA ARG A 264 -8.26 -13.46 -4.57
C ARG A 264 -7.65 -12.22 -3.93
N TRP A 265 -8.32 -11.71 -2.92
CA TRP A 265 -7.82 -10.62 -2.08
C TRP A 265 -7.31 -11.21 -0.76
N ASP A 266 -6.15 -11.85 -0.84
CA ASP A 266 -5.44 -12.47 0.27
C ASP A 266 -4.49 -11.45 0.90
N ILE A 267 -4.91 -10.81 1.98
CA ILE A 267 -4.12 -9.80 2.69
C ILE A 267 -3.23 -10.47 3.73
N ALA A 268 -1.98 -10.08 3.69
CA ALA A 268 -1.00 -10.34 4.74
C ALA A 268 -0.46 -9.00 5.27
N PHE A 269 -0.12 -8.96 6.55
CA PHE A 269 0.73 -7.90 7.07
C PHE A 269 2.16 -8.30 6.83
N ILE A 270 2.90 -7.41 6.16
CA ILE A 270 4.26 -7.61 5.69
C ILE A 270 5.21 -6.66 6.40
N TRP A 271 6.46 -7.08 6.53
CA TRP A 271 7.59 -6.27 6.96
C TRP A 271 8.84 -6.74 6.23
N ARG A 272 9.92 -5.97 6.26
CA ARG A 272 11.15 -6.35 5.57
C ARG A 272 11.78 -7.57 6.26
N GLU A 273 12.17 -8.56 5.50
CA GLU A 273 12.85 -9.76 6.01
C GLU A 273 14.12 -9.38 6.79
N GLY A 274 14.27 -9.97 7.97
CA GLY A 274 15.40 -9.71 8.87
C GLY A 274 15.41 -8.32 9.53
N ALA A 275 14.38 -7.48 9.35
CA ALA A 275 14.30 -6.20 10.03
C ALA A 275 13.92 -6.37 11.51
N TYR A 276 14.47 -5.50 12.34
CA TYR A 276 13.98 -5.32 13.69
C TYR A 276 12.56 -4.73 13.64
N LEU A 277 11.66 -5.31 14.42
CA LEU A 277 10.33 -4.76 14.64
C LEU A 277 10.25 -4.19 16.05
N SER A 278 9.83 -2.92 16.16
CA SER A 278 9.56 -2.32 17.46
C SER A 278 8.51 -3.12 18.25
N ARG A 279 8.49 -2.96 19.55
CA ARG A 279 7.44 -3.57 20.39
C ARG A 279 6.05 -3.12 19.98
N ALA A 280 5.91 -1.89 19.47
CA ALA A 280 4.65 -1.37 18.93
C ALA A 280 4.20 -2.17 17.69
N ALA A 281 5.10 -2.45 16.76
CA ALA A 281 4.82 -3.29 15.58
C ALA A 281 4.55 -4.76 15.97
N GLN A 282 5.32 -5.31 16.90
CA GLN A 282 5.08 -6.66 17.42
C GLN A 282 3.72 -6.78 18.11
N ALA A 283 3.32 -5.79 18.89
CA ALA A 283 2.01 -5.72 19.54
C ALA A 283 0.86 -5.62 18.52
N TRP A 284 1.07 -4.88 17.41
CA TRP A 284 0.11 -4.85 16.29
C TRP A 284 -0.04 -6.24 15.66
N LEU A 285 1.05 -6.91 15.34
CA LEU A 285 1.03 -8.26 14.76
C LEU A 285 0.41 -9.29 15.73
N ALA A 286 0.64 -9.15 17.03
CA ALA A 286 0.00 -9.99 18.05
C ALA A 286 -1.51 -9.77 18.07
N LEU A 287 -1.97 -8.52 18.02
CA LEU A 287 -3.39 -8.16 17.97
C LEU A 287 -4.09 -8.78 16.75
N LEU A 288 -3.44 -8.77 15.58
CA LEU A 288 -4.00 -9.38 14.36
C LEU A 288 -4.31 -10.88 14.54
N ARG A 289 -3.53 -11.61 15.35
CA ARG A 289 -3.78 -13.03 15.62
C ARG A 289 -5.00 -13.25 16.49
N GLU A 290 -5.31 -12.30 17.36
CA GLU A 290 -6.47 -12.36 18.26
C GLU A 290 -7.78 -11.97 17.57
N PHE A 291 -7.69 -11.21 16.47
CA PHE A 291 -8.84 -10.79 15.68
C PHE A 291 -9.06 -11.77 14.51
N PRO A 292 -9.87 -12.81 14.69
CA PRO A 292 -10.21 -13.67 13.57
C PRO A 292 -11.07 -12.85 12.61
N VAL A 293 -10.55 -12.56 11.44
CA VAL A 293 -11.39 -12.09 10.34
C VAL A 293 -12.44 -13.19 10.14
N LYS A 294 -13.71 -12.85 10.38
CA LYS A 294 -14.82 -13.78 10.14
C LYS A 294 -14.72 -14.20 8.67
N ARG A 295 -14.22 -15.42 8.44
CA ARG A 295 -14.33 -16.02 7.10
C ARG A 295 -15.79 -15.88 6.71
N ALA A 296 -16.07 -15.30 5.54
CA ALA A 296 -17.40 -15.33 5.00
C ALA A 296 -17.80 -16.81 4.92
N VAL A 297 -18.71 -17.23 5.79
CA VAL A 297 -19.36 -18.53 5.65
C VAL A 297 -20.06 -18.48 4.31
N LEU A 298 -19.68 -19.37 3.43
CA LEU A 298 -20.24 -19.58 2.09
C LEU A 298 -21.76 -19.82 2.16
#